data_2905fc8c2008384b9b9d7a809bb8a2ea
#
_entry.id   2905fc8c2008384b9b9d7a809bb8a2ea
#
_cell.length_a   1.000
_cell.length_b   1.000
_cell.length_c   1.000
_cell.angle_alpha   90.00
_cell.angle_beta   90.00
_cell.angle_gamma   90.00
#
_symmetry.space_group_name_H-M   'P 1'
#
loop_
_entity.id
_entity.type
_entity.pdbx_description
1 polymer ?
#
loop_
_entity_poly.entity_id
_entity_poly.type
_entity_poly.pdbx_seq_one_letter_code
_entity_poly.pdbx_strand_id
1 'polypeptide(L)'
;EVWCDAMEVTQFTYSQQVGGIECNPVAVELTYGLERLAMYIQGVENVYDLDFNGHGVSYREVFHQAEREFSAYNFEHASTDILRTQFEFAERECANLLEQRLALPAYDHCIKSSHLFNLLDARGAVSVTDRASYIARVRALAKGCCEAWIASRSPAAGKGA
;
A
#
# COMPACT_ATOMS: atom_id res chain seq x y z
N GLU A 1 0.86 -19.64 0.14
CA GLU A 1 1.73 -19.31 -1.00
C GLU A 1 1.84 -20.51 -1.93
N VAL A 2 1.98 -20.29 -3.23
CA VAL A 2 2.32 -21.30 -4.23
C VAL A 2 3.70 -20.96 -4.77
N TRP A 3 4.58 -21.94 -4.74
CA TRP A 3 5.97 -21.83 -5.14
C TRP A 3 6.25 -22.68 -6.39
N CYS A 4 7.04 -22.13 -7.29
CA CYS A 4 7.60 -22.83 -8.44
C CYS A 4 9.12 -22.73 -8.35
N ASP A 5 9.83 -23.85 -8.21
CA ASP A 5 11.30 -23.92 -8.09
C ASP A 5 11.90 -22.86 -7.15
N ALA A 6 11.43 -22.77 -5.93
CA ALA A 6 11.87 -21.81 -4.92
C ALA A 6 11.52 -20.31 -5.19
N MET A 7 10.66 -20.02 -6.18
CA MET A 7 10.10 -18.71 -6.39
C MET A 7 8.61 -18.71 -6.09
N GLU A 8 8.15 -17.87 -5.18
CA GLU A 8 6.73 -17.66 -4.90
C GLU A 8 6.05 -17.02 -6.13
N VAL A 9 5.01 -17.66 -6.64
CA VAL A 9 4.24 -17.19 -7.81
C VAL A 9 2.83 -16.74 -7.48
N THR A 10 2.30 -17.20 -6.35
CA THR A 10 0.95 -16.84 -5.89
C THR A 10 0.91 -16.76 -4.38
N GLN A 11 0.28 -15.73 -3.87
CA GLN A 11 0.02 -15.55 -2.45
C GLN A 11 -1.47 -15.69 -2.16
N PHE A 12 -1.78 -16.32 -1.03
CA PHE A 12 -3.12 -16.50 -0.50
C PHE A 12 -3.21 -15.80 0.86
N THR A 13 -4.13 -14.88 1.01
CA THR A 13 -4.33 -14.12 2.25
C THR A 13 -5.74 -14.31 2.78
N TYR A 14 -5.84 -14.62 4.05
CA TYR A 14 -7.10 -14.64 4.82
C TYR A 14 -7.22 -13.34 5.58
N SER A 15 -8.15 -12.49 5.17
CA SER A 15 -8.39 -11.20 5.83
C SER A 15 -9.45 -11.36 6.92
N GLN A 16 -9.03 -11.86 8.09
CA GLN A 16 -9.90 -12.03 9.26
C GLN A 16 -10.27 -10.69 9.89
N GLN A 17 -9.35 -9.71 9.83
CA GLN A 17 -9.55 -8.37 10.36
C GLN A 17 -9.03 -7.33 9.37
N VAL A 18 -9.73 -6.21 9.25
CA VAL A 18 -9.28 -5.01 8.51
C VAL A 18 -9.45 -3.80 9.42
N GLY A 19 -8.39 -3.03 9.61
CA GLY A 19 -8.39 -1.90 10.54
C GLY A 19 -8.68 -2.29 12.00
N GLY A 20 -8.40 -3.53 12.40
CA GLY A 20 -8.73 -4.07 13.73
C GLY A 20 -10.20 -4.45 13.91
N ILE A 21 -11.00 -4.46 12.84
CA ILE A 21 -12.42 -4.84 12.83
C ILE A 21 -12.54 -6.23 12.22
N GLU A 22 -13.24 -7.14 12.89
CA GLU A 22 -13.48 -8.48 12.40
C GLU A 22 -14.32 -8.49 11.12
N CYS A 23 -13.89 -9.27 10.13
CA CYS A 23 -14.59 -9.44 8.86
C CYS A 23 -15.58 -10.58 8.94
N ASN A 24 -16.83 -10.32 8.58
CA ASN A 24 -17.88 -11.33 8.46
C ASN A 24 -18.69 -11.09 7.18
N PRO A 25 -18.56 -11.94 6.13
CA PRO A 25 -17.65 -13.10 6.06
C PRO A 25 -16.17 -12.70 6.01
N VAL A 26 -15.29 -13.65 6.34
CA VAL A 26 -13.84 -13.50 6.14
C VAL A 26 -13.56 -13.39 4.65
N ALA A 27 -12.81 -12.35 4.27
CA ALA A 27 -12.40 -12.17 2.88
C ALA A 27 -11.15 -13.00 2.56
N VAL A 28 -11.05 -13.42 1.30
CA VAL A 28 -9.90 -14.15 0.76
C VAL A 28 -9.32 -13.36 -0.39
N GLU A 29 -8.01 -13.20 -0.37
CA GLU A 29 -7.26 -12.59 -1.45
C GLU A 29 -6.36 -13.65 -2.11
N LEU A 30 -6.35 -13.66 -3.44
CA LEU A 30 -5.43 -14.42 -4.27
C LEU A 30 -4.59 -13.43 -5.07
N THR A 31 -3.31 -13.36 -4.78
CA THR A 31 -2.38 -12.43 -5.45
C THR A 31 -1.41 -13.21 -6.31
N TYR A 32 -1.39 -12.89 -7.60
CA TYR A 32 -0.53 -13.55 -8.59
C TYR A 32 0.65 -12.65 -8.94
N GLY A 33 1.87 -13.20 -8.88
CA GLY A 33 3.09 -12.55 -9.36
C GLY A 33 3.18 -12.66 -10.89
N LEU A 34 2.56 -11.74 -11.62
CA LEU A 34 2.46 -11.86 -13.08
C LEU A 34 3.83 -11.87 -13.76
N GLU A 35 4.77 -11.05 -13.32
CA GLU A 35 6.13 -11.05 -13.83
C GLU A 35 6.85 -12.37 -13.55
N ARG A 36 6.66 -12.93 -12.37
CA ARG A 36 7.26 -14.23 -12.00
C ARG A 36 6.70 -15.37 -12.84
N LEU A 37 5.39 -15.39 -13.06
CA LEU A 37 4.75 -16.35 -13.97
C LEU A 37 5.23 -16.18 -15.40
N ALA A 38 5.34 -14.93 -15.88
CA ALA A 38 5.84 -14.64 -17.22
C ALA A 38 7.29 -15.08 -17.41
N MET A 39 8.15 -14.93 -16.38
CA MET A 39 9.53 -15.43 -16.42
C MET A 39 9.58 -16.95 -16.65
N TYR A 40 8.72 -17.73 -15.96
CA TYR A 40 8.64 -19.18 -16.18
C TYR A 40 8.13 -19.52 -17.58
N ILE A 41 7.09 -18.82 -18.04
CA ILE A 41 6.49 -19.08 -19.36
C ILE A 41 7.48 -18.76 -20.48
N GLN A 42 8.24 -17.67 -20.35
CA GLN A 42 9.22 -17.24 -21.34
C GLN A 42 10.60 -17.89 -21.16
N GLY A 43 10.84 -18.60 -20.04
CA GLY A 43 12.11 -19.26 -19.76
C GLY A 43 13.26 -18.27 -19.53
N VAL A 44 13.00 -17.12 -18.90
CA VAL A 44 14.01 -16.11 -18.56
C VAL A 44 14.26 -16.08 -17.06
N GLU A 45 15.50 -15.81 -16.65
CA GLU A 45 15.92 -15.75 -15.25
C GLU A 45 15.87 -14.33 -14.65
N ASN A 46 15.77 -13.32 -15.49
CA ASN A 46 15.73 -11.92 -15.07
C ASN A 46 14.46 -11.27 -15.61
N VAL A 47 13.71 -10.57 -14.74
CA VAL A 47 12.47 -9.90 -15.07
C VAL A 47 12.64 -8.87 -16.21
N TYR A 48 13.79 -8.22 -16.28
CA TYR A 48 14.10 -7.23 -17.32
C TYR A 48 14.31 -7.83 -18.72
N ASP A 49 14.46 -9.14 -18.82
CA ASP A 49 14.65 -9.85 -20.10
C ASP A 49 13.32 -10.40 -20.66
N LEU A 50 12.20 -10.17 -19.95
CA LEU A 50 10.87 -10.48 -20.45
C LEU A 50 10.57 -9.69 -21.74
N ASP A 51 10.01 -10.36 -22.74
CA ASP A 51 9.34 -9.70 -23.87
C ASP A 51 7.98 -9.17 -23.37
N PHE A 52 7.86 -7.83 -23.27
CA PHE A 52 6.71 -7.17 -22.65
C PHE A 52 5.46 -7.21 -23.54
N ASN A 53 5.63 -7.11 -24.86
CA ASN A 53 4.54 -6.99 -25.80
C ASN A 53 4.41 -8.16 -26.80
N GLY A 54 5.27 -9.16 -26.72
CA GLY A 54 5.32 -10.27 -27.67
C GLY A 54 5.93 -9.90 -29.03
N HIS A 55 6.53 -8.72 -29.16
CA HIS A 55 7.09 -8.17 -30.40
C HIS A 55 8.50 -7.57 -30.23
N GLY A 56 9.20 -7.99 -29.20
CA GLY A 56 10.60 -7.64 -28.96
C GLY A 56 10.84 -6.37 -28.14
N VAL A 57 9.81 -5.75 -27.56
CA VAL A 57 10.00 -4.70 -26.56
C VAL A 57 10.23 -5.37 -25.21
N SER A 58 11.40 -5.16 -24.63
CA SER A 58 11.74 -5.76 -23.34
C SER A 58 11.08 -5.03 -22.16
N TYR A 59 10.84 -5.76 -21.06
CA TYR A 59 10.42 -5.18 -19.78
C TYR A 59 11.44 -4.12 -19.30
N ARG A 60 12.71 -4.28 -19.61
CA ARG A 60 13.79 -3.34 -19.35
C ARG A 60 13.56 -1.97 -20.01
N GLU A 61 13.19 -1.96 -21.29
CA GLU A 61 12.93 -0.72 -22.03
C GLU A 61 11.77 0.07 -21.43
N VAL A 62 10.79 -0.63 -20.85
CA VAL A 62 9.58 0.00 -20.29
C VAL A 62 9.80 0.48 -18.84
N PHE A 63 10.43 -0.32 -17.98
CA PHE A 63 10.38 -0.10 -16.52
C PHE A 63 11.73 0.18 -15.86
N HIS A 64 12.86 -0.23 -16.45
CA HIS A 64 14.14 -0.19 -15.74
C HIS A 64 14.59 1.23 -15.36
N GLN A 65 14.35 2.22 -16.22
CA GLN A 65 14.73 3.61 -15.92
C GLN A 65 13.91 4.14 -14.73
N ALA A 66 12.60 3.90 -14.72
CA ALA A 66 11.73 4.30 -13.62
C ALA A 66 12.16 3.64 -12.31
N GLU A 67 12.44 2.33 -12.32
CA GLU A 67 12.91 1.60 -11.14
C GLU A 67 14.20 2.20 -10.58
N ARG A 68 15.17 2.50 -11.41
CA ARG A 68 16.43 3.12 -10.99
C ARG A 68 16.22 4.49 -10.36
N GLU A 69 15.41 5.35 -10.98
CA GLU A 69 15.19 6.71 -10.50
C GLU A 69 14.36 6.73 -9.21
N PHE A 70 13.29 5.92 -9.13
CA PHE A 70 12.51 5.81 -7.92
C PHE A 70 13.29 5.16 -6.78
N SER A 71 14.13 4.17 -7.07
CA SER A 71 15.01 3.56 -6.07
C SER A 71 16.00 4.58 -5.51
N ALA A 72 16.69 5.33 -6.39
CA ALA A 72 17.59 6.40 -5.96
C ALA A 72 16.85 7.49 -5.14
N TYR A 73 15.66 7.90 -5.58
CA TYR A 73 14.83 8.84 -4.83
C TYR A 73 14.49 8.28 -3.44
N ASN A 74 13.95 7.06 -3.37
CA ASN A 74 13.46 6.47 -2.13
C ASN A 74 14.56 6.24 -1.10
N PHE A 75 15.74 5.81 -1.52
CA PHE A 75 16.81 5.40 -0.61
C PHE A 75 17.90 6.46 -0.41
N GLU A 76 18.09 7.39 -1.37
CA GLU A 76 19.24 8.30 -1.35
C GLU A 76 18.86 9.79 -1.33
N HIS A 77 17.84 10.22 -2.07
CA HIS A 77 17.64 11.64 -2.38
C HIS A 77 16.40 12.27 -1.78
N ALA A 78 15.38 11.50 -1.42
CA ALA A 78 14.15 12.07 -0.84
C ALA A 78 14.46 12.91 0.41
N SER A 79 14.02 14.17 0.41
CA SER A 79 14.22 15.09 1.54
C SER A 79 13.38 14.64 2.75
N THR A 80 14.05 14.28 3.84
CA THR A 80 13.39 13.79 5.04
C THR A 80 12.54 14.86 5.72
N ASP A 81 12.91 16.15 5.65
CA ASP A 81 12.14 17.24 6.21
C ASP A 81 10.84 17.49 5.45
N ILE A 82 10.91 17.41 4.11
CA ILE A 82 9.73 17.51 3.26
C ILE A 82 8.80 16.33 3.52
N LEU A 83 9.35 15.10 3.59
CA LEU A 83 8.56 13.90 3.87
C LEU A 83 7.85 13.96 5.23
N ARG A 84 8.51 14.46 6.28
CA ARG A 84 7.89 14.66 7.60
C ARG A 84 6.73 15.66 7.53
N THR A 85 6.96 16.80 6.90
CA THR A 85 5.94 17.83 6.73
C THR A 85 4.73 17.31 5.95
N GLN A 86 4.97 16.59 4.87
CA GLN A 86 3.91 15.96 4.07
C GLN A 86 3.15 14.89 4.84
N PHE A 87 3.84 14.09 5.66
CA PHE A 87 3.20 13.11 6.53
C PHE A 87 2.23 13.79 7.51
N GLU A 88 2.67 14.84 8.18
CA GLU A 88 1.83 15.59 9.13
C GLU A 88 0.62 16.24 8.45
N PHE A 89 0.78 16.76 7.24
CA PHE A 89 -0.35 17.26 6.45
C PHE A 89 -1.33 16.17 6.06
N ALA A 90 -0.85 15.04 5.56
CA ALA A 90 -1.71 13.94 5.15
C ALA A 90 -2.47 13.34 6.35
N GLU A 91 -1.79 13.15 7.48
CA GLU A 91 -2.40 12.70 8.73
C GLU A 91 -3.52 13.64 9.20
N ARG A 92 -3.21 14.94 9.27
CA ARG A 92 -4.18 15.96 9.71
C ARG A 92 -5.39 16.03 8.77
N GLU A 93 -5.15 16.00 7.45
CA GLU A 93 -6.24 16.04 6.49
C GLU A 93 -7.11 14.78 6.56
N CYS A 94 -6.50 13.61 6.73
CA CYS A 94 -7.24 12.38 6.99
C CYS A 94 -8.17 12.52 8.21
N ALA A 95 -7.65 13.04 9.33
CA ALA A 95 -8.44 13.25 10.54
C ALA A 95 -9.60 14.24 10.31
N ASN A 96 -9.34 15.38 9.65
CA ASN A 96 -10.36 16.36 9.31
C ASN A 96 -11.50 15.77 8.46
N LEU A 97 -11.15 14.94 7.48
CA LEU A 97 -12.14 14.29 6.61
C LEU A 97 -12.95 13.22 7.36
N LEU A 98 -12.34 12.52 8.32
CA LEU A 98 -13.06 11.60 9.20
C LEU A 98 -14.09 12.31 10.08
N GLU A 99 -13.78 13.50 10.61
CA GLU A 99 -14.74 14.33 11.34
C GLU A 99 -15.95 14.71 10.46
N GLN A 100 -15.72 14.90 9.17
CA GLN A 100 -16.77 15.16 8.17
C GLN A 100 -17.47 13.88 7.67
N ARG A 101 -17.10 12.71 8.18
CA ARG A 101 -17.58 11.37 7.74
C ARG A 101 -17.32 11.06 6.27
N LEU A 102 -16.27 11.62 5.71
CA LEU A 102 -15.85 11.42 4.32
C LEU A 102 -14.80 10.29 4.23
N ALA A 103 -15.23 9.05 4.39
CA ALA A 103 -14.36 7.87 4.52
C ALA A 103 -13.42 7.66 3.33
N LEU A 104 -13.89 7.82 2.08
CA LEU A 104 -13.09 7.55 0.89
C LEU A 104 -11.94 8.56 0.70
N PRO A 105 -12.15 9.88 0.69
CA PRO A 105 -11.04 10.82 0.61
C PRO A 105 -10.14 10.77 1.86
N ALA A 106 -10.69 10.45 3.06
CA ALA A 106 -9.86 10.20 4.24
C ALA A 106 -8.91 9.02 4.03
N TYR A 107 -9.38 7.94 3.43
CA TYR A 107 -8.55 6.77 3.14
C TYR A 107 -7.45 7.07 2.13
N ASP A 108 -7.69 7.91 1.13
CA ASP A 108 -6.65 8.38 0.20
C ASP A 108 -5.50 9.07 0.97
N HIS A 109 -5.81 9.93 1.94
CA HIS A 109 -4.81 10.55 2.80
C HIS A 109 -4.15 9.58 3.79
N CYS A 110 -4.86 8.56 4.26
CA CYS A 110 -4.28 7.47 5.05
C CYS A 110 -3.22 6.69 4.25
N ILE A 111 -3.49 6.36 2.99
CA ILE A 111 -2.53 5.70 2.09
C ILE A 111 -1.31 6.59 1.86
N LYS A 112 -1.51 7.90 1.63
CA LYS A 112 -0.42 8.86 1.51
C LYS A 112 0.45 8.91 2.76
N SER A 113 -0.15 8.93 3.95
CA SER A 113 0.60 8.88 5.21
C SER A 113 1.43 7.60 5.34
N SER A 114 0.87 6.45 5.00
CA SER A 114 1.59 5.17 4.99
C SER A 114 2.78 5.18 4.02
N HIS A 115 2.59 5.69 2.82
CA HIS A 115 3.65 5.82 1.82
C HIS A 115 4.80 6.73 2.30
N LEU A 116 4.45 7.90 2.85
CA LEU A 116 5.42 8.87 3.35
C LEU A 116 6.23 8.32 4.54
N PHE A 117 5.57 7.56 5.43
CA PHE A 117 6.27 6.85 6.49
C PHE A 117 7.25 5.82 5.93
N ASN A 118 6.86 5.04 4.93
CA ASN A 118 7.74 4.06 4.30
C ASN A 118 8.98 4.72 3.67
N LEU A 119 8.83 5.89 3.06
CA LEU A 119 9.96 6.67 2.54
C LEU A 119 10.88 7.17 3.65
N LEU A 120 10.33 7.67 4.75
CA LEU A 120 11.11 8.08 5.92
C LEU A 120 11.89 6.90 6.54
N ASP A 121 11.26 5.74 6.63
CA ASP A 121 11.89 4.50 7.13
C ASP A 121 13.01 4.04 6.18
N ALA A 122 12.78 4.04 4.87
CA ALA A 122 13.76 3.71 3.84
C ALA A 122 14.97 4.66 3.85
N ARG A 123 14.74 5.95 4.13
CA ARG A 123 15.80 6.96 4.29
C ARG A 123 16.57 6.84 5.61
N GLY A 124 16.21 5.90 6.49
CA GLY A 124 16.81 5.79 7.81
C GLY A 124 16.53 7.00 8.73
N ALA A 125 15.48 7.79 8.42
CA ALA A 125 15.16 9.02 9.13
C ALA A 125 14.24 8.80 10.34
N VAL A 126 13.89 7.56 10.64
CA VAL A 126 13.01 7.17 11.74
C VAL A 126 13.77 6.28 12.71
N SER A 127 13.83 6.67 13.98
CA SER A 127 14.44 5.83 15.03
C SER A 127 13.59 4.57 15.28
N VAL A 128 14.18 3.55 15.91
CA VAL A 128 13.45 2.33 16.28
C VAL A 128 12.23 2.65 17.18
N THR A 129 12.38 3.60 18.08
CA THR A 129 11.30 4.04 18.98
C THR A 129 10.21 4.80 18.21
N ASP A 130 10.60 5.72 17.33
CA ASP A 130 9.65 6.51 16.54
C ASP A 130 8.89 5.66 15.54
N ARG A 131 9.53 4.61 15.02
CA ARG A 131 8.91 3.66 14.07
C ARG A 131 7.62 3.07 14.63
N ALA A 132 7.60 2.64 15.86
CA ALA A 132 6.41 2.12 16.53
C ALA A 132 5.30 3.19 16.62
N SER A 133 5.67 4.44 16.90
CA SER A 133 4.75 5.58 16.95
C SER A 133 4.13 5.86 15.58
N TYR A 134 4.93 5.94 14.50
CA TYR A 134 4.42 6.14 13.14
C TYR A 134 3.45 5.03 12.71
N ILE A 135 3.80 3.77 12.98
CA ILE A 135 2.94 2.62 12.70
C ILE A 135 1.60 2.74 13.45
N ALA A 136 1.64 3.11 14.72
CA ALA A 136 0.42 3.28 15.52
C ALA A 136 -0.47 4.40 14.96
N ARG A 137 0.12 5.52 14.54
CA ARG A 137 -0.60 6.65 13.92
C ARG A 137 -1.29 6.23 12.62
N VAL A 138 -0.58 5.58 11.70
CA VAL A 138 -1.16 5.09 10.44
C VAL A 138 -2.26 4.07 10.69
N ARG A 139 -2.07 3.14 11.63
CA ARG A 139 -3.09 2.16 12.01
C ARG A 139 -4.36 2.83 12.58
N ALA A 140 -4.20 3.87 13.37
CA ALA A 140 -5.34 4.62 13.90
C ALA A 140 -6.15 5.30 12.79
N LEU A 141 -5.48 5.91 11.80
CA LEU A 141 -6.13 6.48 10.62
C LEU A 141 -6.88 5.42 9.82
N ALA A 142 -6.24 4.28 9.54
CA ALA A 142 -6.85 3.18 8.80
C ALA A 142 -8.10 2.64 9.52
N LYS A 143 -8.02 2.46 10.84
CA LYS A 143 -9.17 2.05 11.66
C LYS A 143 -10.31 3.07 11.57
N GLY A 144 -10.01 4.36 11.72
CA GLY A 144 -11.01 5.43 11.59
C GLY A 144 -11.69 5.44 10.22
N CYS A 145 -10.94 5.22 9.14
CA CYS A 145 -11.49 5.10 7.79
C CYS A 145 -12.44 3.90 7.67
N CYS A 146 -12.08 2.75 8.22
CA CYS A 146 -12.93 1.56 8.22
C CYS A 146 -14.22 1.80 9.01
N GLU A 147 -14.12 2.38 10.20
CA GLU A 147 -15.29 2.70 11.04
C GLU A 147 -16.24 3.70 10.34
N ALA A 148 -15.69 4.76 9.74
CA ALA A 148 -16.46 5.74 8.98
C ALA A 148 -17.15 5.11 7.75
N TRP A 149 -16.45 4.22 7.05
CA TRP A 149 -17.01 3.48 5.92
C TRP A 149 -18.18 2.58 6.33
N ILE A 150 -18.03 1.79 7.39
CA ILE A 150 -19.10 0.93 7.92
C ILE A 150 -20.30 1.78 8.34
N ALA A 151 -20.06 2.87 9.07
CA ALA A 151 -21.12 3.78 9.50
C ALA A 151 -21.89 4.39 8.32
N SER A 152 -21.22 4.70 7.23
CA SER A 152 -21.86 5.25 6.01
C SER A 152 -22.78 4.26 5.30
N ARG A 153 -22.56 2.96 5.50
CA ARG A 153 -23.33 1.88 4.87
C ARG A 153 -24.41 1.27 5.78
N SER A 154 -24.37 1.58 7.06
CA SER A 154 -25.45 1.17 7.96
C SER A 154 -26.73 1.90 7.57
N PRO A 155 -27.88 1.20 7.39
CA PRO A 155 -29.15 1.89 7.15
C PRO A 155 -29.37 2.89 8.28
N ALA A 156 -29.61 4.16 7.93
CA ALA A 156 -29.98 5.17 8.92
C ALA A 156 -31.12 4.58 9.76
N ALA A 157 -30.87 4.37 11.04
CA ALA A 157 -31.93 4.03 11.99
C ALA A 157 -33.05 5.07 11.80
N GLY A 158 -34.21 4.59 11.41
CA GLY A 158 -35.35 5.28 10.85
C GLY A 158 -35.43 6.78 11.19
N LYS A 159 -35.52 7.62 10.17
CA LYS A 159 -36.27 8.85 10.30
C LYS A 159 -37.72 8.40 10.57
N GLY A 160 -38.04 8.34 11.85
CA GLY A 160 -39.42 8.22 12.30
C GLY A 160 -40.25 9.30 11.65
N ALA A 161 -41.37 8.89 11.13
CA ALA A 161 -42.44 9.71 10.61
C ALA A 161 -42.91 10.75 11.62
#